data_5d17464a56dc8e114e73ab388b732ba6
#
_entry.id   5d17464a56dc8e114e73ab388b732ba6
#
_cell.length_a   1.000
_cell.length_b   1.000
_cell.length_c   1.000
_cell.angle_alpha   90.00
_cell.angle_beta   90.00
_cell.angle_gamma   90.00
#
_symmetry.space_group_name_H-M   'P 1'
#
loop_
_entity.id
_entity.type
_entity.pdbx_description
1 polymer ?
#
loop_
_entity_poly.entity_id
_entity_poly.type
_entity_poly.pdbx_seq_one_letter_code
_entity_poly.pdbx_strand_id
1 'polypeptide(L)'
;MNADLILDAFEKIDDKYIIEAKEGRFMNNSSGKKIRSLKRTFILVAAIVASLALCGFAAYEYGLFDNWLQKPSAYPIETVQSAIEGQIKKEYTLTVRIDEISVDETETKRMIERYTGSELAQSRGWTDDYLAEHFLAVRAKYYVEYDHTKTFLDDGNIDQFFYLIEDTESGVWTIIDNST
;
A
#
# COMPACT_ATOMS: atom_id res chain seq x y z
N MET A 1 -7.03 10.01 -3.05
CA MET A 1 -7.11 11.23 -2.21
C MET A 1 -7.41 12.38 -3.13
N ASN A 2 -8.65 12.91 -3.10
CA ASN A 2 -9.16 13.85 -4.09
C ASN A 2 -8.45 15.21 -3.98
N ALA A 3 -7.93 15.69 -5.10
CA ALA A 3 -7.30 17.02 -5.21
C ALA A 3 -8.28 18.14 -4.80
N ASP A 4 -9.57 17.95 -5.02
CA ASP A 4 -10.62 18.89 -4.66
C ASP A 4 -10.76 19.12 -3.15
N LEU A 5 -10.50 18.09 -2.33
CA LEU A 5 -10.50 18.20 -0.86
C LEU A 5 -9.35 19.06 -0.32
N ILE A 6 -8.24 19.11 -1.05
CA ILE A 6 -7.08 19.94 -0.69
C ILE A 6 -7.35 21.40 -1.07
N LEU A 7 -7.97 21.64 -2.22
CA LEU A 7 -8.38 22.98 -2.67
C LEU A 7 -9.43 23.59 -1.73
N ASP A 8 -10.45 22.84 -1.32
CA ASP A 8 -11.49 23.29 -0.37
C ASP A 8 -10.92 23.62 1.02
N ALA A 9 -9.83 22.95 1.41
CA ALA A 9 -9.11 23.27 2.65
C ALA A 9 -8.32 24.58 2.56
N PHE A 10 -7.83 24.96 1.38
CA PHE A 10 -7.14 26.24 1.16
C PHE A 10 -8.10 27.43 1.03
N GLU A 11 -9.30 27.26 0.47
CA GLU A 11 -10.32 28.30 0.41
C GLU A 11 -10.89 28.70 1.78
N LYS A 12 -10.80 27.80 2.78
CA LYS A 12 -11.26 28.05 4.15
C LYS A 12 -10.23 28.68 5.07
N ILE A 13 -9.05 29.02 4.56
CA ILE A 13 -8.08 29.82 5.32
C ILE A 13 -8.62 31.25 5.38
N ASP A 14 -9.14 31.61 6.55
CA ASP A 14 -9.70 32.92 6.82
C ASP A 14 -8.69 34.02 6.47
N ASP A 15 -9.08 34.97 5.64
CA ASP A 15 -8.28 36.11 5.19
C ASP A 15 -7.62 36.88 6.34
N LYS A 16 -8.17 36.73 7.54
CA LYS A 16 -7.60 37.22 8.79
C LYS A 16 -6.18 36.73 9.04
N TYR A 17 -5.88 35.46 8.77
CA TYR A 17 -4.52 34.93 8.96
C TYR A 17 -3.54 35.40 7.91
N ILE A 18 -4.03 35.74 6.70
CA ILE A 18 -3.23 36.30 5.62
C ILE A 18 -2.89 37.76 5.93
N ILE A 19 -3.82 38.53 6.51
CA ILE A 19 -3.62 39.91 6.91
C ILE A 19 -2.66 39.98 8.11
N GLU A 20 -2.85 39.15 9.12
CA GLU A 20 -1.99 39.07 10.29
C GLU A 20 -0.55 38.68 9.95
N ALA A 21 -0.35 37.81 8.95
CA ALA A 21 0.97 37.49 8.41
C ALA A 21 1.62 38.67 7.62
N LYS A 22 0.82 39.55 7.03
CA LYS A 22 1.29 40.76 6.36
C LYS A 22 1.64 41.90 7.35
N GLU A 23 0.81 42.10 8.35
CA GLU A 23 1.03 43.16 9.37
C GLU A 23 2.20 42.82 10.30
N GLY A 24 2.44 41.55 10.61
CA GLY A 24 3.65 41.12 11.34
C GLY A 24 4.96 41.40 10.64
N ARG A 25 4.95 41.81 9.37
CA ARG A 25 6.15 42.15 8.59
C ARG A 25 6.64 43.60 8.74
N PHE A 26 5.84 44.48 9.29
CA PHE A 26 6.12 45.92 9.31
C PHE A 26 6.57 46.48 10.66
N MET A 27 6.62 45.71 11.73
CA MET A 27 7.14 46.16 13.02
C MET A 27 8.20 45.20 13.54
N ASN A 28 9.43 45.41 13.18
CA ASN A 28 10.59 45.59 14.07
C ASN A 28 11.93 45.56 13.35
N ASN A 29 12.47 46.76 13.18
CA ASN A 29 13.89 46.97 13.05
C ASN A 29 14.55 46.72 14.43
N SER A 30 15.04 45.52 14.68
CA SER A 30 16.11 45.31 15.65
C SER A 30 16.96 44.11 15.22
N SER A 31 18.17 44.49 14.90
CA SER A 31 19.27 43.68 14.38
C SER A 31 19.59 42.44 15.20
N GLY A 32 19.95 41.39 14.50
CA GLY A 32 20.91 40.37 14.98
C GLY A 32 20.38 39.05 15.51
N LYS A 33 19.12 38.93 15.93
CA LYS A 33 18.58 37.68 16.49
C LYS A 33 17.73 36.82 15.53
N LYS A 34 17.18 37.39 14.46
CA LYS A 34 16.28 36.70 13.51
C LYS A 34 16.97 35.67 12.60
N ILE A 35 18.24 35.89 12.26
CA ILE A 35 18.98 35.02 11.33
C ILE A 35 19.29 33.64 11.97
N ARG A 36 19.49 33.58 13.29
CA ARG A 36 19.71 32.32 14.01
C ARG A 36 18.45 31.47 14.11
N SER A 37 17.27 32.06 14.21
CA SER A 37 15.99 31.37 14.26
C SER A 37 15.66 30.74 12.90
N LEU A 38 15.78 31.47 11.81
CA LEU A 38 15.54 30.97 10.45
C LEU A 38 16.46 29.77 10.11
N LYS A 39 17.76 29.86 10.41
CA LYS A 39 18.70 28.76 10.19
C LYS A 39 18.31 27.50 10.99
N ARG A 40 17.85 27.65 12.23
CA ARG A 40 17.36 26.50 13.05
C ARG A 40 16.09 25.88 12.49
N THR A 41 15.16 26.69 11.99
CA THR A 41 13.92 26.21 11.35
C THR A 41 14.24 25.46 10.05
N PHE A 42 15.14 25.98 9.21
CA PHE A 42 15.59 25.29 8.00
C PHE A 42 16.28 23.96 8.30
N ILE A 43 17.12 23.89 9.33
CA ILE A 43 17.79 22.65 9.76
C ILE A 43 16.75 21.64 10.24
N LEU A 44 15.74 22.07 11.01
CA LEU A 44 14.67 21.20 11.50
C LEU A 44 13.81 20.64 10.35
N VAL A 45 13.42 21.47 9.39
CA VAL A 45 12.67 21.06 8.20
C VAL A 45 13.50 20.10 7.35
N ALA A 46 14.77 20.39 7.12
CA ALA A 46 15.66 19.50 6.38
C ALA A 46 15.83 18.13 7.09
N ALA A 47 15.94 18.12 8.43
CA ALA A 47 16.03 16.89 9.20
C ALA A 47 14.73 16.06 9.12
N ILE A 48 13.55 16.69 9.15
CA ILE A 48 12.26 16.02 8.98
C ILE A 48 12.14 15.42 7.58
N VAL A 49 12.48 16.19 6.54
CA VAL A 49 12.45 15.69 5.16
C VAL A 49 13.43 14.55 4.96
N ALA A 50 14.64 14.64 5.51
CA ALA A 50 15.63 13.56 5.45
C ALA A 50 15.15 12.29 6.21
N SER A 51 14.52 12.44 7.38
CA SER A 51 13.98 11.31 8.13
C SER A 51 12.81 10.64 7.42
N LEU A 52 11.91 11.42 6.79
CA LEU A 52 10.81 10.89 5.99
C LEU A 52 11.32 10.17 4.74
N ALA A 53 12.36 10.69 4.09
CA ALA A 53 13.00 10.03 2.95
C ALA A 53 13.67 8.71 3.36
N LEU A 54 14.36 8.67 4.51
CA LEU A 54 14.97 7.45 5.04
C LEU A 54 13.91 6.43 5.46
N CYS A 55 12.83 6.85 6.12
CA CYS A 55 11.71 5.97 6.46
C CYS A 55 11.00 5.43 5.22
N GLY A 56 10.80 6.28 4.19
CA GLY A 56 10.21 5.86 2.92
C GLY A 56 11.10 4.88 2.17
N PHE A 57 12.43 5.11 2.17
CA PHE A 57 13.39 4.22 1.56
C PHE A 57 13.45 2.86 2.32
N ALA A 58 13.51 2.89 3.65
CA ALA A 58 13.47 1.67 4.45
C ALA A 58 12.16 0.90 4.24
N ALA A 59 11.01 1.58 4.21
CA ALA A 59 9.73 0.95 3.92
C ALA A 59 9.68 0.34 2.52
N TYR A 60 10.33 0.94 1.52
CA TYR A 60 10.50 0.40 0.18
C TYR A 60 11.39 -0.85 0.18
N GLU A 61 12.57 -0.79 0.82
CA GLU A 61 13.51 -1.92 0.94
C GLU A 61 12.91 -3.12 1.69
N TYR A 62 12.11 -2.86 2.74
CA TYR A 62 11.41 -3.92 3.49
C TYR A 62 10.13 -4.42 2.82
N GLY A 63 9.82 -3.95 1.59
CA GLY A 63 8.66 -4.41 0.82
C GLY A 63 7.30 -4.06 1.43
N LEU A 64 7.24 -3.06 2.33
CA LEU A 64 5.98 -2.64 2.95
C LEU A 64 5.00 -2.03 1.92
N PHE A 65 5.50 -1.61 0.76
CA PHE A 65 4.72 -1.09 -0.36
C PHE A 65 4.50 -2.11 -1.49
N ASP A 66 5.05 -3.34 -1.38
CA ASP A 66 4.96 -4.33 -2.47
C ASP A 66 3.50 -4.69 -2.80
N ASN A 67 2.63 -4.76 -1.78
CA ASN A 67 1.20 -4.95 -2.00
C ASN A 67 0.49 -3.73 -2.62
N TRP A 68 1.09 -2.54 -2.53
CA TRP A 68 0.49 -1.31 -3.04
C TRP A 68 0.97 -0.97 -4.46
N LEU A 69 2.12 -1.52 -4.88
CA LEU A 69 2.71 -1.33 -6.20
C LEU A 69 2.38 -2.44 -7.20
N GLN A 70 1.63 -3.47 -6.77
CA GLN A 70 1.13 -4.47 -7.70
C GLN A 70 0.17 -3.77 -8.67
N LYS A 71 0.50 -3.81 -9.95
CA LYS A 71 -0.44 -3.36 -10.99
C LYS A 71 -1.62 -4.31 -10.97
N PRO A 72 -2.80 -3.85 -10.55
CA PRO A 72 -3.98 -4.69 -10.59
C PRO A 72 -4.27 -5.07 -12.06
N SER A 73 -4.53 -6.34 -12.30
CA SER A 73 -4.88 -6.89 -13.61
C SER A 73 -6.39 -7.11 -13.71
N ALA A 74 -6.94 -7.02 -14.91
CA ALA A 74 -8.31 -7.43 -15.19
C ALA A 74 -8.51 -8.96 -15.05
N TYR A 75 -7.42 -9.72 -14.90
CA TYR A 75 -7.46 -11.18 -14.79
C TYR A 75 -6.93 -11.63 -13.43
N PRO A 76 -7.73 -12.40 -12.65
CA PRO A 76 -7.35 -12.79 -11.29
C PRO A 76 -6.08 -13.65 -11.23
N ILE A 77 -5.88 -14.57 -12.19
CA ILE A 77 -4.68 -15.42 -12.26
C ILE A 77 -3.43 -14.59 -12.53
N GLU A 78 -3.50 -13.63 -13.45
CA GLU A 78 -2.36 -12.74 -13.76
C GLU A 78 -2.00 -11.84 -12.58
N THR A 79 -3.00 -11.42 -11.81
CA THR A 79 -2.79 -10.65 -10.57
C THR A 79 -1.95 -11.45 -9.58
N VAL A 80 -2.29 -12.72 -9.34
CA VAL A 80 -1.55 -13.61 -8.43
C VAL A 80 -0.17 -13.94 -9.00
N GLN A 81 -0.08 -14.25 -10.28
CA GLN A 81 1.19 -14.50 -10.95
C GLN A 81 2.15 -13.32 -10.79
N SER A 82 1.68 -12.12 -11.07
CA SER A 82 2.49 -10.89 -10.92
C SER A 82 2.94 -10.67 -9.48
N ALA A 83 2.10 -11.02 -8.51
CA ALA A 83 2.42 -10.92 -7.09
C ALA A 83 3.56 -11.88 -6.70
N ILE A 84 3.49 -13.14 -7.18
CA ILE A 84 4.51 -14.15 -6.90
C ILE A 84 5.82 -13.81 -7.61
N GLU A 85 5.77 -13.48 -8.91
CA GLU A 85 6.94 -13.07 -9.69
C GLU A 85 7.60 -11.80 -9.14
N GLY A 86 6.80 -10.91 -8.55
CA GLY A 86 7.28 -9.70 -7.88
C GLY A 86 8.25 -9.98 -6.73
N GLN A 87 8.21 -11.16 -6.11
CA GLN A 87 9.12 -11.53 -5.03
C GLN A 87 10.59 -11.59 -5.48
N ILE A 88 10.87 -11.84 -6.76
CA ILE A 88 12.25 -11.83 -7.29
C ILE A 88 12.92 -10.45 -7.19
N LYS A 89 12.16 -9.38 -7.00
CA LYS A 89 12.68 -8.02 -6.83
C LYS A 89 13.28 -7.78 -5.45
N LYS A 90 13.00 -8.67 -4.49
CA LYS A 90 13.57 -8.57 -3.14
C LYS A 90 15.03 -9.03 -3.19
N GLU A 91 15.94 -8.25 -2.62
CA GLU A 91 17.39 -8.52 -2.66
C GLU A 91 17.79 -9.90 -2.12
N TYR A 92 16.95 -10.47 -1.26
CA TYR A 92 17.17 -11.76 -0.64
C TYR A 92 16.49 -12.93 -1.37
N THR A 93 15.81 -12.70 -2.50
CA THR A 93 15.19 -13.75 -3.30
C THR A 93 16.08 -14.06 -4.50
N LEU A 94 16.51 -15.30 -4.62
CA LEU A 94 17.36 -15.78 -5.73
C LEU A 94 16.53 -16.31 -6.89
N THR A 95 15.51 -17.10 -6.57
CA THR A 95 14.69 -17.78 -7.59
C THR A 95 13.24 -17.81 -7.15
N VAL A 96 12.34 -17.59 -8.09
CA VAL A 96 10.90 -17.85 -7.95
C VAL A 96 10.46 -18.66 -9.15
N ARG A 97 9.82 -19.81 -8.91
CA ARG A 97 9.29 -20.68 -9.96
C ARG A 97 7.85 -21.05 -9.63
N ILE A 98 6.96 -20.71 -10.52
CA ILE A 98 5.55 -21.05 -10.39
C ILE A 98 5.32 -22.42 -11.03
N ASP A 99 4.74 -23.35 -10.27
CA ASP A 99 4.43 -24.69 -10.73
C ASP A 99 2.95 -24.81 -11.18
N GLU A 100 2.03 -24.16 -10.45
CA GLU A 100 0.60 -24.21 -10.75
C GLU A 100 -0.10 -22.95 -10.20
N ILE A 101 -1.01 -22.36 -10.97
CA ILE A 101 -1.95 -21.33 -10.50
C ILE A 101 -3.33 -21.67 -11.07
N SER A 102 -4.35 -21.72 -10.21
CA SER A 102 -5.71 -22.01 -10.62
C SER A 102 -6.73 -21.37 -9.68
N VAL A 103 -7.92 -21.06 -10.20
CA VAL A 103 -9.06 -20.68 -9.36
C VAL A 103 -9.52 -21.91 -8.60
N ASP A 104 -9.70 -21.80 -7.29
CA ASP A 104 -10.26 -22.85 -6.44
C ASP A 104 -11.70 -22.49 -6.05
N GLU A 105 -12.65 -23.15 -6.73
CA GLU A 105 -14.08 -22.91 -6.48
C GLU A 105 -14.54 -23.35 -5.07
N THR A 106 -13.92 -24.40 -4.53
CA THR A 106 -14.27 -24.91 -3.21
C THR A 106 -13.86 -23.92 -2.13
N GLU A 107 -12.64 -23.44 -2.21
CA GLU A 107 -12.13 -22.42 -1.30
C GLU A 107 -12.86 -21.09 -1.47
N THR A 108 -13.17 -20.71 -2.72
CA THR A 108 -13.97 -19.52 -3.03
C THR A 108 -15.31 -19.56 -2.27
N LYS A 109 -16.07 -20.65 -2.40
CA LYS A 109 -17.35 -20.81 -1.71
C LYS A 109 -17.20 -20.77 -0.20
N ARG A 110 -16.20 -21.47 0.34
CA ARG A 110 -15.92 -21.50 1.78
C ARG A 110 -15.63 -20.11 2.34
N MET A 111 -14.88 -19.30 1.59
CA MET A 111 -14.54 -17.94 2.03
C MET A 111 -15.67 -16.95 1.87
N ILE A 112 -16.49 -17.07 0.82
CA ILE A 112 -17.73 -16.29 0.68
C ILE A 112 -18.64 -16.53 1.89
N GLU A 113 -18.90 -17.80 2.26
CA GLU A 113 -19.70 -18.13 3.43
C GLU A 113 -19.12 -17.52 4.73
N ARG A 114 -17.80 -17.49 4.86
CA ARG A 114 -17.11 -16.91 6.02
C ARG A 114 -17.22 -15.39 6.07
N TYR A 115 -17.17 -14.70 4.92
CA TYR A 115 -17.27 -13.25 4.85
C TYR A 115 -18.71 -12.75 4.91
N THR A 116 -19.69 -13.53 4.44
CA THR A 116 -21.11 -13.19 4.50
C THR A 116 -21.52 -12.79 5.92
N GLY A 117 -22.07 -11.58 6.05
CA GLY A 117 -22.49 -11.02 7.33
C GLY A 117 -21.37 -10.66 8.32
N SER A 118 -20.09 -10.83 7.95
CA SER A 118 -18.96 -10.50 8.83
C SER A 118 -18.80 -8.98 9.04
N GLU A 119 -18.17 -8.61 10.16
CA GLU A 119 -17.83 -7.20 10.43
C GLU A 119 -16.90 -6.62 9.35
N LEU A 120 -16.00 -7.45 8.80
CA LEU A 120 -15.10 -7.04 7.74
C LEU A 120 -15.87 -6.69 6.45
N ALA A 121 -16.79 -7.55 6.02
CA ALA A 121 -17.62 -7.27 4.85
C ALA A 121 -18.47 -6.01 5.04
N GLN A 122 -19.08 -5.86 6.21
CA GLN A 122 -19.87 -4.68 6.56
C GLN A 122 -19.02 -3.39 6.52
N SER A 123 -17.82 -3.41 7.10
CA SER A 123 -16.92 -2.24 7.13
C SER A 123 -16.44 -1.82 5.74
N ARG A 124 -16.40 -2.76 4.79
CA ARG A 124 -16.00 -2.53 3.40
C ARG A 124 -17.17 -2.32 2.45
N GLY A 125 -18.41 -2.42 2.95
CA GLY A 125 -19.62 -2.28 2.13
C GLY A 125 -19.86 -3.45 1.18
N TRP A 126 -19.25 -4.63 1.44
CA TRP A 126 -19.45 -5.83 0.64
C TRP A 126 -20.78 -6.49 1.01
N THR A 127 -21.70 -6.51 0.09
CA THR A 127 -22.97 -7.26 0.21
C THR A 127 -22.74 -8.74 -0.12
N ASP A 128 -23.66 -9.59 0.28
CA ASP A 128 -23.58 -11.02 -0.01
C ASP A 128 -23.61 -11.29 -1.53
N ASP A 129 -24.44 -10.56 -2.26
CA ASP A 129 -24.50 -10.62 -3.73
C ASP A 129 -23.17 -10.15 -4.36
N TYR A 130 -22.58 -9.08 -3.84
CA TYR A 130 -21.28 -8.59 -4.29
C TYR A 130 -20.17 -9.62 -4.09
N LEU A 131 -20.12 -10.25 -2.91
CA LEU A 131 -19.15 -11.31 -2.63
C LEU A 131 -19.36 -12.53 -3.54
N ALA A 132 -20.61 -12.91 -3.80
CA ALA A 132 -20.91 -14.05 -4.67
C ALA A 132 -20.46 -13.85 -6.13
N GLU A 133 -20.46 -12.60 -6.62
CA GLU A 133 -20.13 -12.29 -8.02
C GLU A 133 -18.67 -11.82 -8.20
N HIS A 134 -18.07 -11.17 -7.18
CA HIS A 134 -16.81 -10.43 -7.30
C HIS A 134 -15.70 -10.92 -6.37
N PHE A 135 -15.85 -12.09 -5.73
CA PHE A 135 -14.81 -12.67 -4.88
C PHE A 135 -14.30 -13.99 -5.47
N LEU A 136 -12.99 -14.19 -5.47
CA LEU A 136 -12.35 -15.43 -5.89
C LEU A 136 -11.21 -15.82 -4.94
N ALA A 137 -11.03 -17.16 -4.79
CA ALA A 137 -9.83 -17.75 -4.22
C ALA A 137 -8.99 -18.37 -5.35
N VAL A 138 -7.75 -17.96 -5.44
CA VAL A 138 -6.77 -18.51 -6.38
C VAL A 138 -5.73 -19.28 -5.58
N ARG A 139 -5.55 -20.57 -5.90
CA ARG A 139 -4.49 -21.40 -5.33
C ARG A 139 -3.26 -21.31 -6.20
N ALA A 140 -2.11 -21.10 -5.59
CA ALA A 140 -0.83 -21.12 -6.27
C ALA A 140 0.13 -22.07 -5.58
N LYS A 141 0.82 -22.89 -6.38
CA LYS A 141 1.96 -23.70 -5.96
C LYS A 141 3.20 -23.14 -6.64
N TYR A 142 4.18 -22.79 -5.84
CA TYR A 142 5.41 -22.19 -6.35
C TYR A 142 6.59 -22.52 -5.44
N TYR A 143 7.79 -22.45 -5.98
CA TYR A 143 9.04 -22.62 -5.27
C TYR A 143 9.75 -21.28 -5.13
N VAL A 144 10.31 -21.03 -3.96
CA VAL A 144 11.17 -19.86 -3.71
C VAL A 144 12.51 -20.33 -3.13
N GLU A 145 13.58 -19.74 -3.63
CA GLU A 145 14.95 -19.88 -3.13
C GLU A 145 15.45 -18.53 -2.63
N TYR A 146 16.07 -18.53 -1.47
CA TYR A 146 16.53 -17.32 -0.80
C TYR A 146 18.05 -17.26 -0.64
N ASP A 147 18.57 -16.05 -0.59
CA ASP A 147 19.98 -15.80 -0.23
C ASP A 147 20.15 -15.85 1.28
N HIS A 148 20.58 -16.99 1.80
CA HIS A 148 20.78 -17.23 3.24
C HIS A 148 21.88 -16.36 3.87
N THR A 149 22.62 -15.57 3.08
CA THR A 149 23.52 -14.55 3.61
C THR A 149 22.77 -13.27 4.00
N LYS A 150 21.54 -13.09 3.50
CA LYS A 150 20.72 -11.89 3.68
C LYS A 150 19.45 -12.13 4.47
N THR A 151 18.98 -13.36 4.56
CA THR A 151 17.72 -13.70 5.25
C THR A 151 17.80 -15.05 5.94
N PHE A 152 16.90 -15.27 6.92
CA PHE A 152 16.71 -16.55 7.61
C PHE A 152 15.50 -17.33 7.10
N LEU A 153 14.91 -16.92 5.97
CA LEU A 153 13.80 -17.64 5.36
C LEU A 153 14.32 -18.94 4.74
N ASP A 154 13.54 -20.01 4.87
CA ASP A 154 13.88 -21.31 4.30
C ASP A 154 13.40 -21.40 2.84
N ASP A 155 14.20 -22.05 2.00
CA ASP A 155 13.83 -22.42 0.65
C ASP A 155 12.72 -23.45 0.68
N GLY A 156 11.82 -23.41 -0.28
CA GLY A 156 10.81 -24.45 -0.34
C GLY A 156 9.68 -24.25 -1.33
N ASN A 157 8.89 -25.31 -1.42
CA ASN A 157 7.62 -25.28 -2.13
C ASN A 157 6.55 -24.68 -1.23
N ILE A 158 5.84 -23.70 -1.75
CA ILE A 158 4.75 -23.01 -1.10
C ILE A 158 3.46 -23.41 -1.81
N ASP A 159 2.45 -23.78 -1.03
CA ASP A 159 1.08 -24.02 -1.50
C ASP A 159 0.19 -23.03 -0.76
N GLN A 160 -0.32 -22.03 -1.47
CA GLN A 160 -0.93 -20.85 -0.88
C GLN A 160 -2.21 -20.45 -1.62
N PHE A 161 -3.19 -19.99 -0.86
CA PHE A 161 -4.38 -19.35 -1.39
C PHE A 161 -4.21 -17.83 -1.36
N PHE A 162 -4.65 -17.19 -2.43
CA PHE A 162 -4.80 -15.75 -2.55
C PHE A 162 -6.28 -15.43 -2.69
N TYR A 163 -6.77 -14.51 -1.88
CA TYR A 163 -8.15 -14.06 -1.89
C TYR A 163 -8.24 -12.73 -2.62
N LEU A 164 -9.08 -12.68 -3.64
CA LEU A 164 -9.18 -11.52 -4.52
C LEU A 164 -10.59 -10.98 -4.52
N ILE A 165 -10.69 -9.67 -4.71
CA ILE A 165 -11.94 -8.97 -4.93
C ILE A 165 -11.84 -8.16 -6.22
N GLU A 166 -12.91 -8.16 -7.00
CA GLU A 166 -13.02 -7.34 -8.21
C GLU A 166 -13.61 -5.97 -7.87
N ASP A 167 -12.98 -4.91 -8.35
CA ASP A 167 -13.56 -3.57 -8.33
C ASP A 167 -14.53 -3.43 -9.52
N THR A 168 -15.81 -3.21 -9.24
CA THR A 168 -16.86 -3.19 -10.26
C THR A 168 -16.79 -2.00 -11.22
N GLU A 169 -16.12 -0.91 -10.84
CA GLU A 169 -15.98 0.27 -11.70
C GLU A 169 -14.86 0.08 -12.71
N SER A 170 -13.77 -0.53 -12.31
CA SER A 170 -12.58 -0.72 -13.15
C SER A 170 -12.45 -2.12 -13.73
N GLY A 171 -13.17 -3.13 -13.22
CA GLY A 171 -13.03 -4.54 -13.57
C GLY A 171 -11.69 -5.14 -13.13
N VAL A 172 -11.06 -4.55 -12.14
CA VAL A 172 -9.70 -4.87 -11.72
C VAL A 172 -9.72 -5.76 -10.48
N TRP A 173 -9.00 -6.87 -10.53
CA TRP A 173 -8.84 -7.81 -9.43
C TRP A 173 -7.71 -7.39 -8.50
N THR A 174 -7.98 -7.35 -7.21
CA THR A 174 -7.01 -6.97 -6.16
C THR A 174 -6.91 -8.06 -5.10
N ILE A 175 -5.70 -8.44 -4.72
CA ILE A 175 -5.45 -9.37 -3.61
C ILE A 175 -5.76 -8.63 -2.31
N ILE A 176 -6.67 -9.20 -1.52
CA ILE A 176 -7.10 -8.63 -0.23
C ILE A 176 -6.53 -9.38 0.97
N ASP A 177 -6.18 -10.66 0.77
CA ASP A 177 -5.61 -11.53 1.82
C ASP A 177 -4.96 -12.77 1.20
N ASN A 178 -4.22 -13.53 1.99
CA ASN A 178 -3.64 -14.81 1.61
C ASN A 178 -3.55 -15.77 2.81
N SER A 179 -3.49 -17.07 2.55
CA SER A 179 -3.27 -18.11 3.57
C SER A 179 -2.51 -19.31 3.01
N THR A 180 -1.70 -19.92 3.84
CA THR A 180 -0.98 -21.19 3.60
C THR A 180 -1.67 -22.32 4.32
#